data_4abee511b1ac7488543e7b4a9c564ad9
#
_entry.id   4abee511b1ac7488543e7b4a9c564ad9
#
_cell.length_a   1.000
_cell.length_b   1.000
_cell.length_c   1.000
_cell.angle_alpha   90.00
_cell.angle_beta   90.00
_cell.angle_gamma   90.00
#
_symmetry.space_group_name_H-M   'P 1'
#
loop_
_entity.id
_entity.type
_entity.pdbx_description
1 polymer ?
#
loop_
_entity_poly.entity_id
_entity_poly.type
_entity_poly.pdbx_seq_one_letter_code
_entity_poly.pdbx_strand_id
1 'polypeptide(L)'
;MRLAWIDVPFEGQRLRDMTVQKARELRDLGLTIVGCPNELNASDGDITWAKKFLEDNGLLPGPPGLGVSAVRPDEDEEKKQLQDIINGVIYSGKLGATSFRYSAGSMHPTNTWMHHPDNVTQKAMDRLVNNTRELARYAVDADCLLIPETTQWTIVNNIEHMREFVDRVDSPYVRISFDPVNHMTYDRVYESGRFVKCAISSLGDRIGTIHCKDVQIDPQKLLVSHIDEAPIGKGVFDHEALLVASRDLEPWKLLSIEHLPEGNERMPRIRSALAHIREIEKRIGHQWSDPYLTRKRWLQMQGKRT
;
A
#
# COMPACT_ATOMS: atom_id res chain seq x y z
N MET A 1 5.31 11.13 8.02
CA MET A 1 5.35 10.00 7.05
C MET A 1 6.28 10.31 5.89
N ARG A 2 6.62 9.32 5.08
CA ARG A 2 7.42 9.45 3.84
C ARG A 2 6.48 9.37 2.63
N LEU A 3 6.74 10.16 1.58
CA LEU A 3 5.97 10.11 0.33
C LEU A 3 6.53 9.04 -0.60
N ALA A 4 5.65 8.24 -1.21
CA ALA A 4 5.98 7.22 -2.20
C ALA A 4 5.04 7.29 -3.41
N TRP A 5 5.50 6.79 -4.55
CA TRP A 5 4.66 6.42 -5.68
C TRP A 5 4.88 4.94 -5.99
N ILE A 6 3.86 4.12 -5.84
CA ILE A 6 3.99 2.66 -5.85
C ILE A 6 3.58 1.97 -7.15
N ASP A 7 2.91 2.65 -8.08
CA ASP A 7 2.83 2.13 -9.45
C ASP A 7 4.24 2.06 -10.04
N VAL A 8 4.48 1.08 -10.90
CA VAL A 8 5.79 0.91 -11.55
C VAL A 8 5.97 1.99 -12.63
N PRO A 9 6.86 2.98 -12.42
CA PRO A 9 7.04 4.07 -13.37
C PRO A 9 7.94 3.70 -14.55
N PHE A 10 8.67 2.59 -14.44
CA PHE A 10 9.60 2.11 -15.46
C PHE A 10 8.84 1.41 -16.59
N GLU A 11 9.35 1.56 -17.82
CA GLU A 11 8.84 0.81 -18.95
C GLU A 11 9.35 -0.64 -18.86
N GLY A 12 8.48 -1.60 -19.19
CA GLY A 12 8.80 -3.02 -19.06
C GLY A 12 8.46 -3.63 -17.67
N GLN A 13 8.65 -4.94 -17.58
CA GLN A 13 8.25 -5.73 -16.41
C GLN A 13 9.44 -6.37 -15.67
N ARG A 14 10.67 -6.18 -16.16
CA ARG A 14 11.88 -6.72 -15.57
C ARG A 14 12.66 -5.68 -14.82
N LEU A 15 13.38 -6.10 -13.78
CA LEU A 15 14.27 -5.22 -13.03
C LEU A 15 15.29 -4.54 -13.95
N ARG A 16 15.80 -5.25 -14.97
CA ARG A 16 16.78 -4.73 -15.94
C ARG A 16 16.22 -3.69 -16.91
N ASP A 17 14.91 -3.50 -16.96
CA ASP A 17 14.27 -2.49 -17.80
C ASP A 17 14.30 -1.09 -17.16
N MET A 18 14.74 -0.97 -15.90
CA MET A 18 14.89 0.32 -15.23
C MET A 18 16.02 1.14 -15.89
N THR A 19 15.71 2.42 -16.22
CA THR A 19 16.65 3.30 -16.92
C THR A 19 17.07 4.50 -16.11
N VAL A 20 18.31 4.96 -16.28
CA VAL A 20 18.86 6.17 -15.63
C VAL A 20 18.05 7.41 -15.99
N GLN A 21 17.56 7.48 -17.23
CA GLN A 21 16.72 8.60 -17.69
C GLN A 21 15.44 8.69 -16.84
N LYS A 22 14.74 7.56 -16.68
CA LYS A 22 13.52 7.51 -15.86
C LYS A 22 13.81 7.79 -14.39
N ALA A 23 14.89 7.24 -13.85
CA ALA A 23 15.31 7.51 -12.47
C ALA A 23 15.56 9.01 -12.23
N ARG A 24 16.22 9.69 -13.17
CA ARG A 24 16.43 11.14 -13.10
C ARG A 24 15.10 11.90 -13.14
N GLU A 25 14.20 11.55 -14.07
CA GLU A 25 12.87 12.17 -14.17
C GLU A 25 12.09 12.06 -12.83
N LEU A 26 12.14 10.90 -12.17
CA LEU A 26 11.51 10.69 -10.86
C LEU A 26 12.13 11.56 -9.77
N ARG A 27 13.46 11.68 -9.76
CA ARG A 27 14.16 12.55 -8.83
C ARG A 27 13.83 14.03 -9.04
N ASP A 28 13.72 14.48 -10.30
CA ASP A 28 13.33 15.84 -10.65
C ASP A 28 11.90 16.16 -10.19
N LEU A 29 11.04 15.15 -10.08
CA LEU A 29 9.73 15.26 -9.45
C LEU A 29 9.78 15.28 -7.91
N GLY A 30 10.95 15.11 -7.29
CA GLY A 30 11.11 15.02 -5.84
C GLY A 30 10.69 13.67 -5.25
N LEU A 31 10.54 12.65 -6.08
CA LEU A 31 10.23 11.29 -5.64
C LEU A 31 11.54 10.54 -5.34
N THR A 32 11.57 9.89 -4.18
CA THR A 32 12.68 9.03 -3.77
C THR A 32 12.24 7.57 -3.64
N ILE A 33 11.01 7.33 -3.19
CA ILE A 33 10.45 5.98 -3.00
C ILE A 33 9.49 5.70 -4.15
N VAL A 34 9.82 4.69 -4.97
CA VAL A 34 9.11 4.41 -6.23
C VAL A 34 8.84 2.92 -6.42
N GLY A 35 7.74 2.59 -7.08
CA GLY A 35 7.43 1.22 -7.46
C GLY A 35 8.53 0.62 -8.36
N CYS A 36 8.77 -0.66 -8.17
CA CYS A 36 9.71 -1.44 -8.97
C CYS A 36 8.97 -2.61 -9.64
N PRO A 37 9.47 -3.12 -10.78
CA PRO A 37 8.89 -4.32 -11.38
C PRO A 37 8.81 -5.49 -10.39
N ASN A 38 7.68 -6.19 -10.37
CA ASN A 38 7.44 -7.36 -9.51
C ASN A 38 7.95 -8.65 -10.16
N GLU A 39 9.24 -8.74 -10.38
CA GLU A 39 9.89 -9.90 -11.00
C GLU A 39 10.28 -10.93 -9.91
N LEU A 40 9.29 -11.63 -9.33
CA LEU A 40 9.49 -12.56 -8.21
C LEU A 40 10.46 -13.70 -8.51
N ASN A 41 10.61 -14.06 -9.79
CA ASN A 41 11.51 -15.10 -10.26
C ASN A 41 12.86 -14.56 -10.73
N ALA A 42 13.15 -13.28 -10.45
CA ALA A 42 14.44 -12.68 -10.79
C ALA A 42 15.59 -13.41 -10.09
N SER A 43 16.70 -13.53 -10.78
CA SER A 43 17.93 -14.07 -10.17
C SER A 43 18.43 -13.16 -9.04
N ASP A 44 19.17 -13.71 -8.09
CA ASP A 44 19.83 -12.92 -7.05
C ASP A 44 20.74 -11.84 -7.65
N GLY A 45 21.34 -12.12 -8.80
CA GLY A 45 22.16 -11.15 -9.54
C GLY A 45 21.33 -9.98 -10.08
N ASP A 46 20.11 -10.22 -10.57
CA ASP A 46 19.21 -9.17 -11.05
C ASP A 46 18.67 -8.32 -9.91
N ILE A 47 18.31 -8.95 -8.80
CA ILE A 47 17.86 -8.24 -7.59
C ILE A 47 18.98 -7.36 -7.03
N THR A 48 20.20 -7.90 -6.94
CA THR A 48 21.38 -7.15 -6.46
C THR A 48 21.70 -5.95 -7.37
N TRP A 49 21.61 -6.18 -8.69
CA TRP A 49 21.76 -5.09 -9.65
C TRP A 49 20.69 -4.02 -9.49
N ALA A 50 19.42 -4.42 -9.34
CA ALA A 50 18.32 -3.47 -9.19
C ALA A 50 18.46 -2.63 -7.92
N LYS A 51 18.81 -3.26 -6.80
CA LYS A 51 19.09 -2.57 -5.55
C LYS A 51 20.20 -1.52 -5.72
N LYS A 52 21.34 -1.94 -6.32
CA LYS A 52 22.45 -1.02 -6.60
C LYS A 52 22.04 0.09 -7.57
N PHE A 53 21.28 -0.23 -8.63
CA PHE A 53 20.75 0.76 -9.57
C PHE A 53 19.94 1.84 -8.87
N LEU A 54 19.02 1.45 -7.97
CA LEU A 54 18.22 2.39 -7.20
C LEU A 54 19.09 3.26 -6.30
N GLU A 55 20.01 2.66 -5.54
CA GLU A 55 20.95 3.37 -4.66
C GLU A 55 21.81 4.38 -5.44
N ASP A 56 22.43 3.97 -6.56
CA ASP A 56 23.28 4.83 -7.41
C ASP A 56 22.49 6.01 -8.02
N ASN A 57 21.17 5.86 -8.19
CA ASN A 57 20.29 6.91 -8.71
C ASN A 57 19.52 7.66 -7.60
N GLY A 58 19.84 7.43 -6.32
CA GLY A 58 19.20 8.08 -5.18
C GLY A 58 17.71 7.74 -5.03
N LEU A 59 17.33 6.53 -5.43
CA LEU A 59 15.96 6.00 -5.29
C LEU A 59 15.93 4.87 -4.25
N LEU A 60 14.73 4.60 -3.75
CA LEU A 60 14.42 3.49 -2.86
C LEU A 60 13.25 2.70 -3.44
N PRO A 61 13.23 1.38 -3.27
CA PRO A 61 12.09 0.58 -3.69
C PRO A 61 10.87 0.87 -2.81
N GLY A 62 9.75 1.17 -3.45
CA GLY A 62 8.44 1.17 -2.83
C GLY A 62 7.98 -0.26 -2.54
N PRO A 63 6.89 -0.44 -1.77
CA PRO A 63 6.35 -1.76 -1.48
C PRO A 63 5.94 -2.51 -2.76
N PRO A 64 6.57 -3.64 -3.12
CA PRO A 64 6.02 -4.53 -4.12
C PRO A 64 4.67 -5.08 -3.65
N GLY A 65 3.81 -5.46 -4.60
CA GLY A 65 2.50 -6.01 -4.26
C GLY A 65 1.98 -6.99 -5.30
N LEU A 66 1.17 -7.93 -4.87
CA LEU A 66 0.49 -8.90 -5.71
C LEU A 66 -1.01 -8.92 -5.41
N GLY A 67 -1.80 -9.20 -6.44
CA GLY A 67 -3.25 -9.45 -6.33
C GLY A 67 -3.58 -10.84 -5.78
N VAL A 68 -2.79 -11.35 -4.84
CA VAL A 68 -2.95 -12.64 -4.17
C VAL A 68 -3.51 -12.44 -2.77
N SER A 69 -4.02 -13.52 -2.17
CA SER A 69 -4.68 -13.49 -0.87
C SER A 69 -4.19 -14.63 0.03
N ALA A 70 -4.16 -14.38 1.33
CA ALA A 70 -3.87 -15.43 2.31
C ALA A 70 -5.07 -16.35 2.60
N VAL A 71 -6.23 -16.11 1.99
CA VAL A 71 -7.42 -16.98 2.10
C VAL A 71 -8.09 -17.14 0.76
N ARG A 72 -8.34 -18.39 0.35
CA ARG A 72 -9.08 -18.74 -0.86
C ARG A 72 -10.09 -19.86 -0.55
N PRO A 73 -11.23 -19.93 -1.27
CA PRO A 73 -12.18 -21.04 -1.09
C PRO A 73 -11.58 -22.40 -1.48
N ASP A 74 -10.76 -22.43 -2.52
CA ASP A 74 -10.02 -23.63 -2.97
C ASP A 74 -8.70 -23.75 -2.21
N GLU A 75 -8.44 -24.91 -1.61
CA GLU A 75 -7.25 -25.13 -0.76
C GLU A 75 -5.94 -25.17 -1.55
N ASP A 76 -5.95 -25.67 -2.77
CA ASP A 76 -4.72 -25.76 -3.57
C ASP A 76 -4.34 -24.39 -4.13
N GLU A 77 -5.34 -23.61 -4.54
CA GLU A 77 -5.13 -22.19 -4.90
C GLU A 77 -4.67 -21.37 -3.69
N GLU A 78 -5.20 -21.63 -2.49
CA GLU A 78 -4.72 -20.96 -1.27
C GLU A 78 -3.25 -21.27 -1.01
N LYS A 79 -2.85 -22.54 -1.02
CA LYS A 79 -1.44 -22.94 -0.82
C LYS A 79 -0.51 -22.27 -1.82
N LYS A 80 -0.92 -22.20 -3.10
CA LYS A 80 -0.17 -21.52 -4.14
C LYS A 80 -0.02 -20.03 -3.83
N GLN A 81 -1.12 -19.34 -3.48
CA GLN A 81 -1.09 -17.90 -3.17
C GLN A 81 -0.30 -17.60 -1.89
N LEU A 82 -0.36 -18.47 -0.87
CA LEU A 82 0.50 -18.37 0.30
C LEU A 82 1.99 -18.45 -0.08
N GLN A 83 2.36 -19.37 -0.99
CA GLN A 83 3.73 -19.46 -1.49
C GLN A 83 4.13 -18.20 -2.29
N ASP A 84 3.22 -17.64 -3.07
CA ASP A 84 3.47 -16.39 -3.81
C ASP A 84 3.70 -15.22 -2.84
N ILE A 85 2.97 -15.15 -1.71
CA ILE A 85 3.20 -14.15 -0.66
C ILE A 85 4.57 -14.35 -0.01
N ILE A 86 4.96 -15.59 0.29
CA ILE A 86 6.30 -15.91 0.84
C ILE A 86 7.39 -15.44 -0.11
N ASN A 87 7.28 -15.79 -1.40
CA ASN A 87 8.23 -15.38 -2.43
C ASN A 87 8.30 -13.85 -2.54
N GLY A 88 7.15 -13.18 -2.50
CA GLY A 88 7.03 -11.73 -2.54
C GLY A 88 7.71 -11.02 -1.37
N VAL A 89 7.55 -11.54 -0.16
CA VAL A 89 8.22 -11.02 1.05
C VAL A 89 9.73 -11.19 0.96
N ILE A 90 10.21 -12.37 0.56
CA ILE A 90 11.65 -12.65 0.39
C ILE A 90 12.25 -11.74 -0.70
N TYR A 91 11.58 -11.64 -1.85
CA TYR A 91 11.96 -10.74 -2.93
C TYR A 91 12.07 -9.29 -2.44
N SER A 92 11.05 -8.80 -1.72
CA SER A 92 10.99 -7.43 -1.20
C SER A 92 12.16 -7.14 -0.26
N GLY A 93 12.45 -8.04 0.69
CA GLY A 93 13.57 -7.90 1.60
C GLY A 93 14.92 -7.87 0.88
N LYS A 94 15.14 -8.75 -0.10
CA LYS A 94 16.38 -8.77 -0.93
C LYS A 94 16.53 -7.48 -1.72
N LEU A 95 15.46 -6.95 -2.30
CA LEU A 95 15.47 -5.69 -3.05
C LEU A 95 15.73 -4.48 -2.14
N GLY A 96 15.44 -4.60 -0.84
CA GLY A 96 15.54 -3.53 0.14
C GLY A 96 14.23 -2.76 0.35
N ALA A 97 13.11 -3.27 -0.15
CA ALA A 97 11.79 -2.75 0.19
C ALA A 97 11.42 -3.10 1.64
N THR A 98 10.72 -2.18 2.31
CA THR A 98 10.40 -2.33 3.75
C THR A 98 9.10 -3.05 4.02
N SER A 99 8.32 -3.33 2.98
CA SER A 99 7.03 -4.01 3.09
C SER A 99 6.62 -4.67 1.78
N PHE A 100 5.73 -5.66 1.88
CA PHE A 100 5.11 -6.37 0.77
C PHE A 100 3.59 -6.32 0.91
N ARG A 101 2.87 -5.97 -0.16
CA ARG A 101 1.43 -5.80 -0.21
C ARG A 101 0.73 -6.99 -0.86
N TYR A 102 -0.39 -7.41 -0.28
CA TYR A 102 -1.29 -8.44 -0.79
C TYR A 102 -2.74 -8.13 -0.37
N SER A 103 -3.74 -8.85 -0.91
CA SER A 103 -5.16 -8.65 -0.55
C SER A 103 -5.47 -9.16 0.87
N ALA A 104 -6.27 -8.41 1.62
CA ALA A 104 -6.78 -8.85 2.93
C ALA A 104 -7.80 -10.01 2.85
N GLY A 105 -7.95 -10.63 1.68
CA GLY A 105 -8.62 -11.90 1.48
C GLY A 105 -10.09 -11.83 1.08
N SER A 106 -10.47 -12.77 0.21
CA SER A 106 -11.86 -12.99 -0.15
C SER A 106 -12.13 -14.47 -0.43
N MET A 107 -13.28 -14.94 -0.01
CA MET A 107 -13.85 -16.26 -0.33
C MET A 107 -14.46 -16.30 -1.74
N HIS A 108 -14.36 -15.21 -2.52
CA HIS A 108 -14.81 -15.21 -3.91
C HIS A 108 -13.92 -16.14 -4.76
N PRO A 109 -14.50 -17.04 -5.59
CA PRO A 109 -13.75 -18.12 -6.22
C PRO A 109 -12.67 -17.65 -7.21
N THR A 110 -12.86 -16.50 -7.87
CA THR A 110 -11.98 -16.03 -8.94
C THR A 110 -11.30 -14.69 -8.70
N ASN A 111 -11.71 -13.93 -7.66
CA ASN A 111 -11.18 -12.59 -7.45
C ASN A 111 -10.95 -12.32 -5.95
N THR A 112 -9.72 -12.00 -5.59
CA THR A 112 -9.28 -11.76 -4.20
C THR A 112 -9.82 -10.45 -3.60
N TRP A 113 -10.42 -9.59 -4.40
CA TRP A 113 -10.93 -8.26 -4.02
C TRP A 113 -12.46 -8.17 -3.99
N MET A 114 -13.15 -9.22 -4.46
CA MET A 114 -14.60 -9.19 -4.60
C MET A 114 -15.33 -9.62 -3.33
N HIS A 115 -16.54 -9.08 -3.20
CA HIS A 115 -17.46 -9.48 -2.15
C HIS A 115 -17.84 -10.97 -2.27
N HIS A 116 -17.93 -11.61 -1.12
CA HIS A 116 -18.53 -12.94 -0.96
C HIS A 116 -19.24 -13.01 0.40
N PRO A 117 -20.41 -13.67 0.52
CA PRO A 117 -21.14 -13.77 1.79
C PRO A 117 -20.27 -14.31 2.95
N ASP A 118 -19.37 -15.25 2.66
CA ASP A 118 -18.52 -15.83 3.68
C ASP A 118 -17.39 -14.89 4.16
N ASN A 119 -17.13 -13.78 3.47
CA ASN A 119 -16.11 -12.81 3.90
C ASN A 119 -16.42 -12.20 5.27
N VAL A 120 -17.71 -12.14 5.66
CA VAL A 120 -18.14 -11.58 6.95
C VAL A 120 -18.26 -12.64 8.06
N THR A 121 -17.76 -13.86 7.82
CA THR A 121 -17.83 -14.93 8.81
C THR A 121 -16.59 -14.95 9.69
N GLN A 122 -16.78 -15.31 10.97
CA GLN A 122 -15.68 -15.52 11.91
C GLN A 122 -14.70 -16.58 11.40
N LYS A 123 -15.20 -17.63 10.73
CA LYS A 123 -14.36 -18.69 10.14
C LYS A 123 -13.38 -18.15 9.10
N ALA A 124 -13.80 -17.22 8.24
CA ALA A 124 -12.91 -16.59 7.26
C ALA A 124 -11.84 -15.73 7.95
N MET A 125 -12.23 -14.94 8.96
CA MET A 125 -11.30 -14.16 9.77
C MET A 125 -10.29 -15.05 10.50
N ASP A 126 -10.72 -16.14 11.13
CA ASP A 126 -9.86 -17.08 11.83
C ASP A 126 -8.81 -17.69 10.90
N ARG A 127 -9.26 -18.09 9.68
CA ARG A 127 -8.37 -18.64 8.65
C ARG A 127 -7.34 -17.61 8.19
N LEU A 128 -7.78 -16.37 7.94
CA LEU A 128 -6.88 -15.28 7.56
C LEU A 128 -5.83 -15.00 8.64
N VAL A 129 -6.24 -14.92 9.90
CA VAL A 129 -5.34 -14.71 11.04
C VAL A 129 -4.31 -15.83 11.14
N ASN A 130 -4.74 -17.10 11.06
CA ASN A 130 -3.83 -18.24 11.18
C ASN A 130 -2.81 -18.27 10.04
N ASN A 131 -3.26 -18.12 8.80
CA ASN A 131 -2.37 -18.08 7.64
C ASN A 131 -1.39 -16.91 7.71
N THR A 132 -1.85 -15.73 8.15
CA THR A 132 -0.98 -14.57 8.29
C THR A 132 0.07 -14.73 9.41
N ARG A 133 -0.25 -15.44 10.49
CA ARG A 133 0.75 -15.78 11.53
C ARG A 133 1.90 -16.61 10.97
N GLU A 134 1.57 -17.60 10.14
CA GLU A 134 2.61 -18.42 9.48
C GLU A 134 3.46 -17.57 8.52
N LEU A 135 2.83 -16.73 7.72
CA LEU A 135 3.50 -15.79 6.82
C LEU A 135 4.41 -14.79 7.57
N ALA A 136 4.01 -14.38 8.77
CA ALA A 136 4.76 -13.41 9.57
C ALA A 136 6.18 -13.89 9.94
N ARG A 137 6.43 -15.19 9.98
CA ARG A 137 7.77 -15.75 10.21
C ARG A 137 8.74 -15.36 9.09
N TYR A 138 8.29 -15.47 7.85
CA TYR A 138 9.08 -15.08 6.68
C TYR A 138 9.28 -13.55 6.61
N ALA A 139 8.31 -12.78 7.11
CA ALA A 139 8.42 -11.33 7.20
C ALA A 139 9.50 -10.90 8.19
N VAL A 140 9.62 -11.60 9.33
CA VAL A 140 10.71 -11.40 10.30
C VAL A 140 12.06 -11.68 9.67
N ASP A 141 12.21 -12.83 9.03
CA ASP A 141 13.48 -13.26 8.43
C ASP A 141 13.93 -12.33 7.28
N ALA A 142 12.98 -11.79 6.53
CA ALA A 142 13.24 -10.87 5.43
C ALA A 142 13.40 -9.39 5.88
N ASP A 143 13.17 -9.07 7.16
CA ASP A 143 13.04 -7.68 7.70
C ASP A 143 12.07 -6.82 6.85
N CYS A 144 10.93 -7.41 6.45
CA CYS A 144 9.97 -6.84 5.53
C CYS A 144 8.55 -7.00 6.07
N LEU A 145 7.81 -5.90 6.24
CA LEU A 145 6.44 -5.95 6.75
C LEU A 145 5.50 -6.63 5.77
N LEU A 146 4.59 -7.45 6.27
CA LEU A 146 3.37 -7.85 5.58
C LEU A 146 2.31 -6.76 5.74
N ILE A 147 1.82 -6.23 4.63
CA ILE A 147 0.82 -5.17 4.63
C ILE A 147 -0.40 -5.56 3.78
N PRO A 148 -1.32 -6.42 4.31
CA PRO A 148 -2.56 -6.72 3.62
C PRO A 148 -3.36 -5.43 3.37
N GLU A 149 -3.74 -5.24 2.11
CA GLU A 149 -4.58 -4.13 1.70
C GLU A 149 -6.06 -4.47 1.90
N THR A 150 -6.78 -3.54 2.50
CA THR A 150 -8.17 -3.72 2.90
C THR A 150 -9.11 -2.97 1.97
N THR A 151 -10.27 -3.56 1.73
CA THR A 151 -11.38 -2.93 1.02
C THR A 151 -12.70 -3.26 1.73
N GLN A 152 -13.76 -2.51 1.45
CA GLN A 152 -15.09 -2.84 1.98
C GLN A 152 -15.64 -4.21 1.55
N TRP A 153 -14.98 -4.88 0.61
CA TRP A 153 -15.41 -6.16 0.03
C TRP A 153 -14.64 -7.38 0.54
N THR A 154 -13.49 -7.18 1.18
CA THR A 154 -12.61 -8.25 1.69
C THR A 154 -13.02 -8.72 3.09
N ILE A 155 -12.33 -9.73 3.63
CA ILE A 155 -12.57 -10.24 5.00
C ILE A 155 -12.34 -9.13 6.03
N VAL A 156 -11.30 -8.33 5.83
CA VAL A 156 -10.98 -7.16 6.68
C VAL A 156 -11.59 -5.92 6.04
N ASN A 157 -12.88 -5.68 6.27
CA ASN A 157 -13.71 -4.73 5.50
C ASN A 157 -14.09 -3.44 6.24
N ASN A 158 -13.71 -3.28 7.48
CA ASN A 158 -13.99 -2.09 8.30
C ASN A 158 -12.91 -1.88 9.36
N ILE A 159 -12.96 -0.75 10.07
CA ILE A 159 -11.94 -0.35 11.05
C ILE A 159 -11.85 -1.35 12.23
N GLU A 160 -12.96 -1.87 12.68
CA GLU A 160 -13.04 -2.85 13.77
C GLU A 160 -12.34 -4.15 13.37
N HIS A 161 -12.63 -4.66 12.16
CA HIS A 161 -11.97 -5.85 11.61
C HIS A 161 -10.48 -5.63 11.34
N MET A 162 -10.06 -4.43 10.93
CA MET A 162 -8.64 -4.09 10.79
C MET A 162 -7.90 -4.19 12.12
N ARG A 163 -8.50 -3.65 13.19
CA ARG A 163 -7.94 -3.74 14.55
C ARG A 163 -7.90 -5.19 15.02
N GLU A 164 -9.04 -5.89 14.95
CA GLU A 164 -9.15 -7.30 15.36
C GLU A 164 -8.10 -8.15 14.65
N PHE A 165 -7.97 -8.01 13.35
CA PHE A 165 -7.02 -8.77 12.54
C PHE A 165 -5.58 -8.58 13.03
N VAL A 166 -5.11 -7.33 13.11
CA VAL A 166 -3.72 -7.05 13.52
C VAL A 166 -3.48 -7.49 14.96
N ASP A 167 -4.42 -7.21 15.86
CA ASP A 167 -4.30 -7.57 17.28
C ASP A 167 -4.27 -9.10 17.47
N ARG A 168 -5.09 -9.83 16.70
CA ARG A 168 -5.12 -11.29 16.76
C ARG A 168 -3.92 -11.96 16.10
N VAL A 169 -3.38 -11.38 15.00
CA VAL A 169 -2.13 -11.90 14.41
C VAL A 169 -0.97 -11.75 15.39
N ASP A 170 -0.94 -10.68 16.15
CA ASP A 170 0.03 -10.39 17.21
C ASP A 170 1.48 -10.49 16.72
N SER A 171 1.77 -9.84 15.60
CA SER A 171 3.13 -9.77 15.04
C SER A 171 3.56 -8.34 14.78
N PRO A 172 4.78 -7.93 15.19
CA PRO A 172 5.31 -6.62 14.89
C PRO A 172 5.61 -6.43 13.39
N TYR A 173 5.60 -7.50 12.61
CA TYR A 173 5.83 -7.49 11.15
C TYR A 173 4.55 -7.53 10.32
N VAL A 174 3.37 -7.41 10.94
CA VAL A 174 2.09 -7.32 10.23
C VAL A 174 1.42 -5.98 10.54
N ARG A 175 1.09 -5.24 9.51
CA ARG A 175 0.40 -3.95 9.56
C ARG A 175 -0.60 -3.87 8.42
N ILE A 176 -1.54 -2.93 8.50
CA ILE A 176 -2.53 -2.71 7.43
C ILE A 176 -1.96 -1.79 6.36
N SER A 177 -2.18 -2.13 5.10
CA SER A 177 -2.19 -1.18 3.99
C SER A 177 -3.58 -0.54 3.96
N PHE A 178 -3.69 0.66 4.51
CA PHE A 178 -4.95 1.37 4.61
C PHE A 178 -5.19 2.22 3.36
N ASP A 179 -6.17 1.82 2.57
CA ASP A 179 -6.65 2.62 1.44
C ASP A 179 -8.01 3.24 1.80
N PRO A 180 -8.07 4.51 2.17
CA PRO A 180 -9.32 5.13 2.55
C PRO A 180 -10.32 5.22 1.40
N VAL A 181 -9.87 5.31 0.14
CA VAL A 181 -10.76 5.37 -1.03
C VAL A 181 -11.46 4.03 -1.25
N ASN A 182 -10.77 2.91 -1.02
CA ASN A 182 -11.38 1.56 -1.09
C ASN A 182 -12.48 1.32 -0.04
N HIS A 183 -12.64 2.21 0.93
CA HIS A 183 -13.68 2.17 1.95
C HIS A 183 -14.74 3.26 1.78
N MET A 184 -14.76 3.97 0.64
CA MET A 184 -15.78 4.97 0.37
C MET A 184 -17.11 4.30 0.04
N THR A 185 -18.15 4.76 0.72
CA THR A 185 -19.53 4.42 0.54
C THR A 185 -20.32 5.70 0.30
N TYR A 186 -21.57 5.59 -0.11
CA TYR A 186 -22.40 6.75 -0.40
C TYR A 186 -22.51 7.74 0.78
N ASP A 187 -22.56 7.22 2.00
CA ASP A 187 -22.62 8.01 3.24
C ASP A 187 -21.26 8.59 3.67
N ARG A 188 -20.14 8.13 3.09
CA ARG A 188 -18.78 8.56 3.46
C ARG A 188 -18.11 9.44 2.44
N VAL A 189 -18.49 9.35 1.18
CA VAL A 189 -17.76 9.97 0.07
C VAL A 189 -17.63 11.50 0.24
N TYR A 190 -18.64 12.17 0.78
CA TYR A 190 -18.60 13.61 1.11
C TYR A 190 -18.13 13.90 2.55
N GLU A 191 -17.95 12.86 3.37
CA GLU A 191 -17.44 12.92 4.75
C GLU A 191 -16.09 12.23 4.88
N SER A 192 -15.34 12.10 3.77
CA SER A 192 -14.10 11.36 3.69
C SER A 192 -13.05 11.86 4.70
N GLY A 193 -12.99 13.17 4.96
CA GLY A 193 -12.10 13.75 5.98
C GLY A 193 -12.43 13.28 7.39
N ARG A 194 -13.73 13.16 7.75
CA ARG A 194 -14.16 12.61 9.05
C ARG A 194 -13.81 11.14 9.16
N PHE A 195 -14.08 10.36 8.11
CA PHE A 195 -13.75 8.94 8.07
C PHE A 195 -12.25 8.71 8.27
N VAL A 196 -11.40 9.42 7.53
CA VAL A 196 -9.94 9.31 7.62
C VAL A 196 -9.42 9.64 9.02
N LYS A 197 -9.87 10.73 9.62
CA LYS A 197 -9.49 11.11 10.99
C LYS A 197 -9.87 10.02 12.00
N CYS A 198 -11.08 9.47 11.91
CA CYS A 198 -11.54 8.38 12.77
C CYS A 198 -10.70 7.11 12.56
N ALA A 199 -10.48 6.72 11.31
CA ALA A 199 -9.70 5.52 10.96
C ALA A 199 -8.26 5.62 11.47
N ILE A 200 -7.56 6.70 11.18
CA ILE A 200 -6.16 6.89 11.59
C ILE A 200 -6.04 6.95 13.12
N SER A 201 -6.94 7.66 13.80
CA SER A 201 -6.96 7.72 15.26
C SER A 201 -7.22 6.33 15.89
N SER A 202 -8.09 5.53 15.29
CA SER A 202 -8.44 4.20 15.79
C SER A 202 -7.37 3.13 15.51
N LEU A 203 -6.74 3.20 14.34
CA LEU A 203 -5.76 2.20 13.89
C LEU A 203 -4.35 2.50 14.41
N GLY A 204 -3.94 3.76 14.39
CA GLY A 204 -2.66 4.19 14.95
C GLY A 204 -1.45 3.44 14.38
N ASP A 205 -0.74 2.73 15.26
CA ASP A 205 0.45 1.95 14.92
C ASP A 205 0.17 0.71 14.07
N ARG A 206 -1.09 0.28 13.96
CA ARG A 206 -1.52 -0.85 13.12
C ARG A 206 -1.43 -0.54 11.62
N ILE A 207 -1.32 0.72 11.24
CA ILE A 207 -1.12 1.14 9.86
C ILE A 207 0.36 1.00 9.48
N GLY A 208 0.67 0.36 8.36
CA GLY A 208 2.00 0.31 7.76
C GLY A 208 2.18 1.33 6.65
N THR A 209 1.17 1.45 5.79
CA THR A 209 1.11 2.42 4.69
C THR A 209 -0.31 2.95 4.54
N ILE A 210 -0.44 4.14 3.98
CA ILE A 210 -1.72 4.71 3.55
C ILE A 210 -1.64 4.96 2.05
N HIS A 211 -2.68 4.61 1.32
CA HIS A 211 -2.79 4.93 -0.09
C HIS A 211 -3.43 6.30 -0.29
N CYS A 212 -2.94 7.01 -1.28
CA CYS A 212 -3.44 8.30 -1.70
C CYS A 212 -4.04 8.15 -3.10
N LYS A 213 -5.35 8.18 -3.15
CA LYS A 213 -6.20 8.17 -4.34
C LYS A 213 -7.23 9.28 -4.22
N ASP A 214 -8.07 9.42 -5.24
CA ASP A 214 -9.22 10.31 -5.22
C ASP A 214 -10.47 9.60 -5.72
N VAL A 215 -11.63 10.14 -5.43
CA VAL A 215 -12.92 9.51 -5.70
C VAL A 215 -13.94 10.54 -6.16
N GLN A 216 -14.85 10.12 -7.03
CA GLN A 216 -15.98 10.94 -7.50
C GLN A 216 -17.26 10.11 -7.58
N ILE A 217 -18.39 10.80 -7.53
CA ILE A 217 -19.68 10.23 -7.92
C ILE A 217 -19.92 10.64 -9.36
N ASP A 218 -20.20 9.65 -10.22
CA ASP A 218 -20.53 9.92 -11.63
C ASP A 218 -21.89 10.62 -11.75
N PRO A 219 -21.91 11.90 -12.15
CA PRO A 219 -23.15 12.69 -12.24
C PRO A 219 -24.07 12.25 -13.38
N GLN A 220 -23.61 11.40 -14.28
CA GLN A 220 -24.40 10.91 -15.42
C GLN A 220 -25.19 9.64 -15.10
N LYS A 221 -24.89 8.98 -13.98
CA LYS A 221 -25.54 7.73 -13.53
C LYS A 221 -26.57 8.03 -12.43
N LEU A 222 -27.76 8.47 -12.83
CA LEU A 222 -28.76 9.03 -11.92
C LEU A 222 -29.51 8.01 -11.05
N LEU A 223 -29.73 6.77 -11.55
CA LEU A 223 -30.58 5.79 -10.88
C LEU A 223 -29.80 4.81 -9.99
N VAL A 224 -28.52 4.62 -10.26
CA VAL A 224 -27.64 3.78 -9.47
C VAL A 224 -26.41 4.60 -9.12
N SER A 225 -26.10 4.72 -7.83
CA SER A 225 -24.92 5.46 -7.38
C SER A 225 -23.67 4.69 -7.76
N HIS A 226 -22.78 5.34 -8.50
CA HIS A 226 -21.45 4.84 -8.82
C HIS A 226 -20.41 5.73 -8.13
N ILE A 227 -19.55 5.10 -7.36
CA ILE A 227 -18.39 5.75 -6.76
C ILE A 227 -17.21 5.25 -7.57
N ASP A 228 -16.61 6.12 -8.36
CA ASP A 228 -15.52 5.82 -9.26
C ASP A 228 -14.23 6.49 -8.77
N GLU A 229 -13.07 5.95 -9.10
CA GLU A 229 -11.81 6.64 -8.86
C GLU A 229 -11.72 7.89 -9.77
N ALA A 230 -11.14 8.94 -9.22
CA ALA A 230 -10.86 10.18 -9.93
C ALA A 230 -9.36 10.46 -9.95
N PRO A 231 -8.86 11.25 -10.91
CA PRO A 231 -7.50 11.77 -10.80
C PRO A 231 -7.34 12.59 -9.53
N ILE A 232 -6.25 12.37 -8.80
CA ILE A 232 -5.96 13.07 -7.54
C ILE A 232 -6.06 14.59 -7.72
N GLY A 233 -6.88 15.22 -6.88
CA GLY A 233 -7.21 16.64 -6.93
C GLY A 233 -8.34 17.01 -7.91
N LYS A 234 -9.03 16.01 -8.49
CA LYS A 234 -10.19 16.22 -9.37
C LYS A 234 -11.48 15.58 -8.82
N GLY A 235 -11.37 14.81 -7.77
CA GLY A 235 -12.47 14.21 -7.06
C GLY A 235 -12.94 15.03 -5.86
N VAL A 236 -13.54 14.33 -4.90
CA VAL A 236 -14.12 14.92 -3.69
C VAL A 236 -13.47 14.43 -2.40
N PHE A 237 -12.39 13.65 -2.49
CA PHE A 237 -11.70 13.13 -1.32
C PHE A 237 -10.92 14.25 -0.58
N ASP A 238 -11.03 14.28 0.74
CA ASP A 238 -10.37 15.29 1.59
C ASP A 238 -8.90 14.93 1.86
N HIS A 239 -8.02 15.26 0.90
CA HIS A 239 -6.57 15.06 1.02
C HIS A 239 -5.94 15.93 2.13
N GLU A 240 -6.53 17.09 2.45
CA GLU A 240 -6.04 17.91 3.56
C GLU A 240 -6.23 17.20 4.89
N ALA A 241 -7.43 16.67 5.13
CA ALA A 241 -7.70 15.87 6.32
C ALA A 241 -6.79 14.63 6.42
N LEU A 242 -6.50 13.98 5.27
CA LEU A 242 -5.56 12.86 5.21
C LEU A 242 -4.16 13.27 5.67
N LEU A 243 -3.61 14.35 5.12
CA LEU A 243 -2.27 14.83 5.48
C LEU A 243 -2.20 15.32 6.93
N VAL A 244 -3.24 15.99 7.42
CA VAL A 244 -3.30 16.44 8.83
C VAL A 244 -3.33 15.24 9.77
N ALA A 245 -4.22 14.27 9.55
CA ALA A 245 -4.32 13.09 10.40
C ALA A 245 -3.06 12.20 10.35
N SER A 246 -2.36 12.18 9.22
CA SER A 246 -1.12 11.42 9.04
C SER A 246 0.06 11.92 9.89
N ARG A 247 -0.01 13.16 10.43
CA ARG A 247 1.07 13.72 11.26
C ARG A 247 1.28 12.96 12.56
N ASP A 248 0.24 12.35 13.08
CA ASP A 248 0.26 11.59 14.34
C ASP A 248 0.85 10.18 14.18
N LEU A 249 1.13 9.77 12.95
CA LEU A 249 1.72 8.48 12.65
C LEU A 249 3.24 8.50 12.71
N GLU A 250 3.83 7.35 12.97
CA GLU A 250 5.28 7.17 13.00
C GLU A 250 5.92 7.61 11.67
N PRO A 251 7.05 8.35 11.72
CA PRO A 251 7.62 9.02 10.53
C PRO A 251 8.17 8.08 9.47
N TRP A 252 8.40 6.80 9.79
CA TRP A 252 8.87 5.78 8.85
C TRP A 252 7.77 5.25 7.92
N LYS A 253 6.49 5.45 8.25
CA LYS A 253 5.35 4.97 7.46
C LYS A 253 5.23 5.72 6.13
N LEU A 254 4.58 5.09 5.16
CA LEU A 254 4.43 5.62 3.81
C LEU A 254 3.03 6.20 3.58
N LEU A 255 2.97 7.32 2.86
CA LEU A 255 1.81 7.72 2.08
C LEU A 255 2.15 7.44 0.62
N SER A 256 1.37 6.58 0.00
CA SER A 256 1.67 6.01 -1.31
C SER A 256 0.65 6.45 -2.36
N ILE A 257 1.09 7.21 -3.36
CA ILE A 257 0.28 7.50 -4.54
C ILE A 257 0.20 6.23 -5.38
N GLU A 258 -1.00 5.88 -5.86
CA GLU A 258 -1.20 4.71 -6.72
C GLU A 258 -2.39 4.88 -7.69
N HIS A 259 -2.60 3.86 -8.53
CA HIS A 259 -3.65 3.76 -9.55
C HIS A 259 -3.57 4.86 -10.61
N LEU A 260 -2.36 5.28 -10.95
CA LEU A 260 -2.18 6.15 -12.11
C LEU A 260 -2.29 5.33 -13.41
N PRO A 261 -2.89 5.91 -14.47
CA PRO A 261 -3.08 5.21 -15.72
C PRO A 261 -1.73 4.78 -16.33
N GLU A 262 -1.76 3.77 -17.17
CA GLU A 262 -0.59 3.33 -17.91
C GLU A 262 -0.31 4.22 -19.15
N GLY A 263 0.87 4.02 -19.75
CA GLY A 263 1.27 4.71 -20.97
C GLY A 263 1.50 6.20 -20.80
N ASN A 264 1.19 6.97 -21.85
CA ASN A 264 1.52 8.39 -21.96
C ASN A 264 0.81 9.27 -20.92
N GLU A 265 -0.30 8.83 -20.36
CA GLU A 265 -1.03 9.58 -19.32
C GLU A 265 -0.37 9.51 -17.95
N ARG A 266 0.45 8.49 -17.66
CA ARG A 266 1.02 8.24 -16.34
C ARG A 266 1.83 9.41 -15.80
N MET A 267 2.77 9.92 -16.59
CA MET A 267 3.63 11.03 -16.15
C MET A 267 2.89 12.37 -16.00
N PRO A 268 1.99 12.77 -16.90
CA PRO A 268 1.10 13.91 -16.65
C PRO A 268 0.27 13.78 -15.36
N ARG A 269 -0.27 12.60 -15.09
CA ARG A 269 -1.09 12.34 -13.89
C ARG A 269 -0.29 12.45 -12.59
N ILE A 270 0.91 11.85 -12.51
CA ILE A 270 1.72 12.00 -11.30
C ILE A 270 2.15 13.45 -11.07
N ARG A 271 2.47 14.22 -12.12
CA ARG A 271 2.77 15.64 -12.00
C ARG A 271 1.59 16.42 -11.44
N SER A 272 0.38 16.17 -11.92
CA SER A 272 -0.85 16.79 -11.42
C SER A 272 -1.13 16.42 -9.96
N ALA A 273 -1.00 15.13 -9.60
CA ALA A 273 -1.18 14.66 -8.24
C ALA A 273 -0.18 15.32 -7.27
N LEU A 274 1.10 15.34 -7.62
CA LEU A 274 2.13 15.98 -6.81
C LEU A 274 1.91 17.49 -6.68
N ALA A 275 1.45 18.17 -7.73
CA ALA A 275 1.13 19.59 -7.67
C ALA A 275 0.00 19.86 -6.67
N HIS A 276 -1.08 19.06 -6.71
CA HIS A 276 -2.19 19.16 -5.77
C HIS A 276 -1.73 18.91 -4.31
N ILE A 277 -0.97 17.84 -4.06
CA ILE A 277 -0.46 17.52 -2.73
C ILE A 277 0.44 18.64 -2.21
N ARG A 278 1.35 19.17 -3.03
CA ARG A 278 2.25 20.27 -2.65
C ARG A 278 1.52 21.58 -2.31
N GLU A 279 0.41 21.84 -2.99
CA GLU A 279 -0.44 22.99 -2.64
C GLU A 279 -1.02 22.84 -1.23
N ILE A 280 -1.51 21.64 -0.90
CA ILE A 280 -1.98 21.34 0.45
C ILE A 280 -0.84 21.42 1.47
N GLU A 281 0.31 20.78 1.19
CA GLU A 281 1.51 20.83 2.04
C GLU A 281 1.87 22.27 2.42
N LYS A 282 1.92 23.16 1.42
CA LYS A 282 2.22 24.58 1.63
C LYS A 282 1.18 25.25 2.52
N ARG A 283 -0.12 24.98 2.27
CA ARG A 283 -1.22 25.60 3.01
C ARG A 283 -1.25 25.19 4.48
N ILE A 284 -0.98 23.90 4.79
CA ILE A 284 -1.03 23.39 6.16
C ILE A 284 0.33 23.28 6.84
N GLY A 285 1.43 23.66 6.17
CA GLY A 285 2.79 23.51 6.70
C GLY A 285 3.19 22.05 6.94
N HIS A 286 2.75 21.12 6.08
CA HIS A 286 3.14 19.71 6.19
C HIS A 286 4.59 19.51 5.77
N GLN A 287 5.29 18.62 6.48
CA GLN A 287 6.67 18.23 6.15
C GLN A 287 6.79 16.71 6.08
N TRP A 288 7.36 16.22 4.99
CA TRP A 288 7.68 14.81 4.85
C TRP A 288 8.90 14.44 5.69
N SER A 289 8.87 13.24 6.22
CA SER A 289 10.03 12.66 6.90
C SER A 289 11.13 12.31 5.90
N ASP A 290 12.35 12.18 6.40
CA ASP A 290 13.49 11.67 5.62
C ASP A 290 13.11 10.37 4.88
N PRO A 291 13.18 10.30 3.53
CA PRO A 291 12.81 9.12 2.77
C PRO A 291 13.63 7.88 3.15
N TYR A 292 14.83 8.06 3.70
CA TYR A 292 15.71 6.98 4.17
C TYR A 292 15.42 6.52 5.61
N LEU A 293 14.44 7.11 6.29
CA LEU A 293 14.04 6.73 7.64
C LEU A 293 13.20 5.44 7.60
N THR A 294 13.83 4.29 7.55
CA THR A 294 13.15 2.98 7.63
C THR A 294 12.63 2.69 9.05
N ARG A 295 11.69 1.72 9.18
CA ARG A 295 11.20 1.25 10.49
C ARG A 295 12.36 0.81 11.40
N LYS A 296 13.28 0.02 10.89
CA LYS A 296 14.46 -0.45 11.62
C LYS A 296 15.28 0.71 12.19
N ARG A 297 15.62 1.70 11.34
CA ARG A 297 16.35 2.89 11.76
C ARG A 297 15.60 3.69 12.81
N TRP A 298 14.27 3.84 12.63
CA TRP A 298 13.42 4.51 13.61
C TRP A 298 13.42 3.81 14.97
N LEU A 299 13.25 2.47 15.01
CA LEU A 299 13.26 1.71 16.26
C LEU A 299 14.63 1.81 16.97
N GLN A 300 15.73 1.74 16.24
CA GLN A 300 17.09 1.94 16.79
C GLN A 300 17.26 3.32 17.43
N MET A 301 16.75 4.38 16.79
CA MET A 301 16.76 5.75 17.36
C MET A 301 15.92 5.87 18.64
N GLN A 302 14.90 5.01 18.81
CA GLN A 302 14.07 4.94 20.02
C GLN A 302 14.65 4.01 21.09
N GLY A 303 15.81 3.40 20.87
CA GLY A 303 16.40 2.40 21.77
C GLY A 303 15.60 1.08 21.84
N LYS A 304 14.71 0.81 20.88
CA LYS A 304 13.90 -0.39 20.80
C LYS A 304 14.61 -1.47 19.96
N ARG A 305 14.43 -2.73 20.35
CA ARG A 305 14.90 -3.87 19.53
C ARG A 305 14.11 -3.92 18.22
N THR A 306 14.82 -4.19 17.13
CA THR A 306 14.26 -4.37 15.78
C THR A 306 13.67 -5.76 15.62
#